data_24f593053e0c0254de5fff33dde554f3
#
_entry.id   24f593053e0c0254de5fff33dde554f3
#
_cell.length_a   1.000
_cell.length_b   1.000
_cell.length_c   1.000
_cell.angle_alpha   90.00
_cell.angle_beta   90.00
_cell.angle_gamma   90.00
#
_symmetry.space_group_name_H-M   'P 1'
#
loop_
_entity.id
_entity.type
_entity.pdbx_description
1 polymer ?
#
loop_
_entity_poly.entity_id
_entity_poly.type
_entity_poly.pdbx_seq_one_letter_code
_entity_poly.pdbx_strand_id
1 'polypeptide(L)'
;MNKTTLTIALIAIMTIQHLSTFAEGEPAAPAPTPYPDPYANETKEQRDARMAWWRDARFGMFIHWGVYAVPAGIHKGQPVGGLGEWIMHGGKIPAEEYKAYAEQFNPTQYDADAWVSLAKKAGMKYIVITAKHHDGFALWPSAASDWNIEATPYKQDLLRPLAEACEKHGIKLGFYYSQAKDWINDGASTPNPKPSRTMDQYIDEIAVPQVRELLTSYGDAPVILWWDFPTAMNEERAAKLIELLKLKPGIIHNNRLLKIAPYGKVDMDKIKSGMREPYSGDTETPEQHIPATGLGDRDWEACMTINDTWGFKKSDHKWKNAQT
;
A
#
# COMPACT_ATOMS: atom_id res chain seq x y z
N MET A 1 -7.50 -98.99 8.67
CA MET A 1 -7.40 -98.07 7.50
C MET A 1 -8.48 -97.04 7.72
N ASN A 2 -8.12 -95.93 8.25
CA ASN A 2 -8.99 -94.95 8.91
C ASN A 2 -9.67 -93.96 7.93
N LYS A 3 -10.95 -93.87 8.09
CA LYS A 3 -11.77 -92.82 7.49
C LYS A 3 -11.88 -91.70 8.52
N THR A 4 -11.41 -90.53 8.18
CA THR A 4 -11.61 -89.33 9.00
C THR A 4 -12.66 -88.49 8.39
N THR A 5 -13.79 -88.31 9.13
CA THR A 5 -14.90 -87.53 8.78
C THR A 5 -14.66 -86.03 9.00
N LEU A 6 -14.83 -85.23 8.00
CA LEU A 6 -14.65 -83.80 8.09
C LEU A 6 -16.00 -83.13 8.34
N THR A 7 -16.18 -82.50 9.49
CA THR A 7 -17.40 -81.75 9.85
C THR A 7 -17.21 -80.30 9.43
N ILE A 8 -18.05 -79.84 8.52
CA ILE A 8 -18.08 -78.40 8.05
C ILE A 8 -19.06 -77.66 8.96
N ALA A 9 -18.53 -76.72 9.75
CA ALA A 9 -19.33 -75.79 10.52
C ALA A 9 -19.58 -74.55 9.65
N LEU A 10 -20.86 -74.28 9.32
CA LEU A 10 -21.31 -73.06 8.68
C LEU A 10 -21.35 -71.95 9.75
N ILE A 11 -20.51 -70.94 9.62
CA ILE A 11 -20.60 -69.68 10.38
C ILE A 11 -21.30 -68.65 9.50
N ALA A 12 -22.52 -68.31 9.90
CA ALA A 12 -23.29 -67.21 9.28
C ALA A 12 -22.70 -65.87 9.78
N ILE A 13 -22.01 -65.15 8.92
CA ILE A 13 -21.58 -63.78 9.20
C ILE A 13 -22.76 -62.84 8.85
N MET A 14 -23.42 -62.29 9.88
CA MET A 14 -24.34 -61.13 9.72
C MET A 14 -23.47 -59.90 9.57
N THR A 15 -23.41 -59.37 8.35
CA THR A 15 -22.86 -58.00 8.08
C THR A 15 -23.94 -56.98 8.45
N ILE A 16 -23.73 -56.33 9.59
CA ILE A 16 -24.49 -55.12 9.95
C ILE A 16 -23.88 -53.97 9.14
N GLN A 17 -24.57 -53.53 8.11
CA GLN A 17 -24.26 -52.27 7.42
C GLN A 17 -24.66 -51.11 8.33
N HIS A 18 -23.69 -50.47 8.97
CA HIS A 18 -23.86 -49.16 9.55
C HIS A 18 -23.87 -48.15 8.39
N LEU A 19 -25.00 -47.61 8.01
CA LEU A 19 -25.11 -46.38 7.27
C LEU A 19 -24.59 -45.26 8.20
N SER A 20 -23.33 -44.86 8.03
CA SER A 20 -22.84 -43.60 8.54
C SER A 20 -23.44 -42.49 7.69
N THR A 21 -24.49 -41.84 8.16
CA THR A 21 -24.88 -40.51 7.66
C THR A 21 -23.77 -39.58 8.02
N PHE A 22 -22.91 -39.21 7.05
CA PHE A 22 -22.06 -38.04 7.16
C PHE A 22 -23.00 -36.85 7.30
N ALA A 23 -23.12 -36.31 8.50
CA ALA A 23 -23.63 -34.97 8.68
C ALA A 23 -22.64 -34.07 7.95
N GLU A 24 -23.11 -33.39 6.91
CA GLU A 24 -22.37 -32.27 6.36
C GLU A 24 -22.12 -31.29 7.50
N GLY A 25 -20.85 -31.23 7.96
CA GLY A 25 -20.46 -30.27 8.96
C GLY A 25 -20.73 -28.88 8.43
N GLU A 26 -21.41 -28.06 9.20
CA GLU A 26 -21.50 -26.63 8.92
C GLU A 26 -20.09 -26.13 8.56
N PRO A 27 -19.94 -25.27 7.52
CA PRO A 27 -18.65 -24.70 7.19
C PRO A 27 -18.11 -24.03 8.44
N ALA A 28 -16.89 -24.41 8.84
CA ALA A 28 -16.23 -23.84 10.00
C ALA A 28 -16.26 -22.30 9.87
N ALA A 29 -16.75 -21.63 10.93
CA ALA A 29 -16.72 -20.18 10.98
C ALA A 29 -15.32 -19.69 10.60
N PRO A 30 -15.17 -18.67 9.75
CA PRO A 30 -13.88 -18.15 9.39
C PRO A 30 -13.13 -17.79 10.67
N ALA A 31 -11.84 -18.17 10.74
CA ALA A 31 -10.99 -17.81 11.87
C ALA A 31 -11.10 -16.30 12.10
N PRO A 32 -11.24 -15.83 13.36
CA PRO A 32 -11.34 -14.40 13.63
C PRO A 32 -10.12 -13.70 13.03
N THR A 33 -10.39 -12.64 12.25
CA THR A 33 -9.32 -11.78 11.71
C THR A 33 -8.55 -11.18 12.90
N PRO A 34 -7.22 -11.28 12.93
CA PRO A 34 -6.43 -10.90 14.11
C PRO A 34 -6.40 -9.40 14.39
N TYR A 35 -6.94 -8.56 13.54
CA TYR A 35 -7.09 -7.11 13.76
C TYR A 35 -8.39 -6.57 13.14
N PRO A 36 -8.92 -5.46 13.65
CA PRO A 36 -10.21 -4.93 13.23
C PRO A 36 -10.14 -4.40 11.78
N ASP A 37 -10.70 -5.14 10.85
CA ASP A 37 -11.05 -4.63 9.53
C ASP A 37 -12.16 -3.59 9.71
N PRO A 38 -11.99 -2.32 9.29
CA PRO A 38 -13.03 -1.28 9.42
C PRO A 38 -14.29 -1.61 8.62
N TYR A 39 -14.18 -2.51 7.65
CA TYR A 39 -15.25 -2.97 6.78
C TYR A 39 -15.68 -4.43 7.01
N ALA A 40 -15.27 -5.03 8.15
CA ALA A 40 -15.59 -6.44 8.48
C ALA A 40 -17.10 -6.75 8.46
N ASN A 41 -17.93 -5.77 8.76
CA ASN A 41 -19.40 -5.91 8.76
C ASN A 41 -20.06 -5.32 7.50
N GLU A 42 -19.29 -4.92 6.52
CA GLU A 42 -19.81 -4.38 5.26
C GLU A 42 -20.44 -5.50 4.44
N THR A 43 -21.72 -5.34 4.05
CA THR A 43 -22.34 -6.28 3.11
C THR A 43 -21.72 -6.13 1.72
N LYS A 44 -21.96 -7.12 0.86
CA LYS A 44 -21.51 -7.03 -0.53
C LYS A 44 -22.07 -5.79 -1.23
N GLU A 45 -23.34 -5.46 -1.00
CA GLU A 45 -24.02 -4.30 -1.58
C GLU A 45 -23.41 -2.98 -1.08
N GLN A 46 -23.07 -2.92 0.21
CA GLN A 46 -22.39 -1.75 0.80
C GLN A 46 -21.00 -1.58 0.20
N ARG A 47 -20.21 -2.67 0.11
CA ARG A 47 -18.91 -2.67 -0.53
C ARG A 47 -19.00 -2.24 -2.01
N ASP A 48 -19.95 -2.82 -2.74
CA ASP A 48 -20.14 -2.49 -4.16
C ASP A 48 -20.49 -1.00 -4.34
N ALA A 49 -21.32 -0.43 -3.47
CA ALA A 49 -21.65 0.99 -3.49
C ALA A 49 -20.42 1.87 -3.17
N ARG A 50 -19.62 1.52 -2.16
CA ARG A 50 -18.39 2.23 -1.78
C ARG A 50 -17.33 2.19 -2.88
N MET A 51 -17.15 1.03 -3.51
CA MET A 51 -16.14 0.80 -4.54
C MET A 51 -16.57 1.24 -5.95
N ALA A 52 -17.84 1.56 -6.16
CA ALA A 52 -18.40 1.84 -7.49
C ALA A 52 -17.63 2.93 -8.24
N TRP A 53 -17.36 4.06 -7.58
CA TRP A 53 -16.66 5.18 -8.20
C TRP A 53 -15.22 4.79 -8.60
N TRP A 54 -14.53 3.99 -7.79
CA TRP A 54 -13.16 3.55 -8.03
C TRP A 54 -13.09 2.57 -9.22
N ARG A 55 -14.03 1.62 -9.27
CA ARG A 55 -14.16 0.67 -10.38
C ARG A 55 -14.50 1.37 -11.70
N ASP A 56 -15.28 2.45 -11.65
CA ASP A 56 -15.59 3.26 -12.83
C ASP A 56 -14.42 4.17 -13.25
N ALA A 57 -13.61 4.62 -12.30
CA ALA A 57 -12.50 5.53 -12.53
C ALA A 57 -11.42 4.95 -13.48
N ARG A 58 -10.97 3.73 -13.26
CA ARG A 58 -10.05 2.91 -14.07
C ARG A 58 -8.70 3.52 -14.44
N PHE A 59 -8.52 4.83 -14.34
CA PHE A 59 -7.31 5.52 -14.76
C PHE A 59 -7.00 6.68 -13.81
N GLY A 60 -5.81 6.63 -13.21
CA GLY A 60 -5.31 7.63 -12.28
C GLY A 60 -3.89 8.06 -12.57
N MET A 61 -3.45 9.11 -11.89
CA MET A 61 -2.08 9.61 -11.89
C MET A 61 -1.42 9.21 -10.57
N PHE A 62 -0.22 8.63 -10.64
CA PHE A 62 0.59 8.39 -9.46
C PHE A 62 1.78 9.36 -9.48
N ILE A 63 1.89 10.22 -8.47
CA ILE A 63 2.95 11.22 -8.36
C ILE A 63 3.93 10.80 -7.27
N HIS A 64 5.19 10.54 -7.66
CA HIS A 64 6.30 10.36 -6.72
C HIS A 64 7.10 11.64 -6.65
N TRP A 65 7.00 12.36 -5.53
CA TRP A 65 7.68 13.63 -5.34
C TRP A 65 8.14 13.81 -3.90
N GLY A 66 9.32 14.39 -3.72
CA GLY A 66 9.95 14.60 -2.43
C GLY A 66 11.36 15.17 -2.59
N VAL A 67 12.11 15.21 -1.50
CA VAL A 67 13.50 15.73 -1.47
C VAL A 67 14.40 15.00 -2.46
N TYR A 68 14.16 13.73 -2.75
CA TYR A 68 14.89 12.94 -3.75
C TYR A 68 14.86 13.53 -5.17
N ALA A 69 13.90 14.40 -5.47
CA ALA A 69 13.83 15.10 -6.76
C ALA A 69 14.94 16.15 -6.92
N VAL A 70 15.52 16.64 -5.83
CA VAL A 70 16.62 17.61 -5.85
C VAL A 70 17.89 17.02 -6.44
N PRO A 71 18.45 15.91 -5.88
CA PRO A 71 19.61 15.26 -6.48
C PRO A 71 19.30 14.59 -7.82
N ALA A 72 18.04 14.26 -8.08
CA ALA A 72 17.59 13.73 -9.37
C ALA A 72 18.46 12.58 -9.93
N GLY A 73 18.85 11.65 -9.06
CA GLY A 73 19.70 10.50 -9.40
C GLY A 73 21.20 10.77 -9.42
N ILE A 74 21.66 11.97 -8.99
CA ILE A 74 23.08 12.35 -8.96
C ILE A 74 23.47 12.74 -7.54
N HIS A 75 24.53 12.13 -6.98
CA HIS A 75 25.10 12.51 -5.68
C HIS A 75 26.58 12.87 -5.83
N LYS A 76 26.99 14.02 -5.32
CA LYS A 76 28.38 14.55 -5.43
C LYS A 76 28.92 14.49 -6.87
N GLY A 77 28.07 14.84 -7.84
CA GLY A 77 28.43 14.84 -9.26
C GLY A 77 28.49 13.45 -9.92
N GLN A 78 28.19 12.38 -9.19
CA GLN A 78 28.22 11.02 -9.70
C GLN A 78 26.81 10.44 -9.85
N PRO A 79 26.50 9.77 -10.97
CA PRO A 79 25.24 9.07 -11.11
C PRO A 79 25.07 7.95 -10.08
N VAL A 80 23.89 7.87 -9.44
CA VAL A 80 23.52 6.77 -8.56
C VAL A 80 22.64 5.79 -9.33
N GLY A 81 22.98 4.51 -9.29
CA GLY A 81 22.21 3.44 -9.93
C GLY A 81 20.82 3.24 -9.28
N GLY A 82 19.94 2.49 -9.97
CA GLY A 82 18.59 2.17 -9.47
C GLY A 82 17.59 3.32 -9.62
N LEU A 83 16.54 3.30 -8.79
CA LEU A 83 15.41 4.20 -8.86
C LEU A 83 15.75 5.60 -8.31
N GLY A 84 15.15 6.65 -8.86
CA GLY A 84 15.44 8.04 -8.47
C GLY A 84 15.04 8.34 -7.02
N GLU A 85 13.86 7.88 -6.61
CA GLU A 85 13.33 8.02 -5.24
C GLU A 85 14.08 7.16 -4.21
N TRP A 86 14.87 6.19 -4.65
CA TRP A 86 15.74 5.36 -3.79
C TRP A 86 17.19 5.87 -3.71
N ILE A 87 17.47 7.08 -4.17
CA ILE A 87 18.83 7.62 -4.26
C ILE A 87 19.60 7.57 -2.94
N MET A 88 18.92 7.87 -1.81
CA MET A 88 19.55 7.80 -0.49
C MET A 88 20.05 6.39 -0.19
N HIS A 89 19.22 5.37 -0.40
CA HIS A 89 19.57 3.97 -0.16
C HIS A 89 20.56 3.44 -1.20
N GLY A 90 20.30 3.67 -2.49
CA GLY A 90 21.14 3.20 -3.59
C GLY A 90 22.54 3.83 -3.58
N GLY A 91 22.63 5.10 -3.22
CA GLY A 91 23.90 5.84 -3.06
C GLY A 91 24.56 5.65 -1.70
N LYS A 92 23.92 4.92 -0.77
CA LYS A 92 24.38 4.78 0.64
C LYS A 92 24.67 6.14 1.27
N ILE A 93 23.83 7.14 0.97
CA ILE A 93 24.01 8.52 1.42
C ILE A 93 23.68 8.59 2.92
N PRO A 94 24.60 9.05 3.76
CA PRO A 94 24.32 9.25 5.19
C PRO A 94 23.14 10.20 5.41
N ALA A 95 22.36 9.99 6.47
CA ALA A 95 21.17 10.78 6.76
C ALA A 95 21.44 12.29 6.79
N GLU A 96 22.53 12.73 7.43
CA GLU A 96 22.88 14.15 7.52
C GLU A 96 23.26 14.76 6.16
N GLU A 97 23.90 14.00 5.28
CA GLU A 97 24.17 14.45 3.92
C GLU A 97 22.89 14.51 3.07
N TYR A 98 21.98 13.57 3.29
CA TYR A 98 20.71 13.55 2.56
C TYR A 98 19.81 14.72 2.98
N LYS A 99 19.74 15.01 4.27
CA LYS A 99 18.97 16.14 4.81
C LYS A 99 19.38 17.49 4.19
N ALA A 100 20.64 17.66 3.83
CA ALA A 100 21.10 18.88 3.17
C ALA A 100 20.42 19.17 1.83
N TYR A 101 19.82 18.17 1.18
CA TYR A 101 19.02 18.41 -0.03
C TYR A 101 17.71 19.15 0.28
N ALA A 102 17.18 19.07 1.50
CA ALA A 102 16.00 19.85 1.87
C ALA A 102 16.23 21.36 1.78
N GLU A 103 17.45 21.84 2.03
CA GLU A 103 17.81 23.26 1.88
C GLU A 103 17.67 23.78 0.43
N GLN A 104 17.63 22.87 -0.55
CA GLN A 104 17.48 23.16 -1.96
C GLN A 104 16.06 22.83 -2.48
N PHE A 105 15.23 22.18 -1.67
CA PHE A 105 13.86 21.83 -2.05
C PHE A 105 12.96 23.07 -1.92
N ASN A 106 12.90 23.86 -2.99
CA ASN A 106 12.15 25.10 -3.05
C ASN A 106 11.28 25.17 -4.32
N PRO A 107 10.17 24.44 -4.38
CA PRO A 107 9.34 24.32 -5.58
C PRO A 107 8.42 25.52 -5.81
N THR A 108 8.98 26.72 -6.00
CA THR A 108 8.23 27.97 -6.19
C THR A 108 7.40 28.01 -7.46
N GLN A 109 7.61 27.07 -8.40
CA GLN A 109 6.81 26.94 -9.63
C GLN A 109 5.78 25.82 -9.55
N TYR A 110 5.56 25.26 -8.36
CA TYR A 110 4.52 24.28 -8.17
C TYR A 110 3.15 24.90 -8.40
N ASP A 111 2.41 24.34 -9.35
CA ASP A 111 1.06 24.74 -9.70
C ASP A 111 0.14 23.51 -9.65
N ALA A 112 -0.52 23.33 -8.52
CA ALA A 112 -1.42 22.22 -8.29
C ALA A 112 -2.62 22.23 -9.26
N ASP A 113 -3.15 23.41 -9.58
CA ASP A 113 -4.27 23.56 -10.52
C ASP A 113 -3.89 23.08 -11.93
N ALA A 114 -2.69 23.44 -12.38
CA ALA A 114 -2.18 22.99 -13.67
C ALA A 114 -1.98 21.46 -13.69
N TRP A 115 -1.46 20.87 -12.62
CA TRP A 115 -1.26 19.40 -12.53
C TRP A 115 -2.59 18.65 -12.58
N VAL A 116 -3.56 19.08 -11.78
CA VAL A 116 -4.88 18.43 -11.73
C VAL A 116 -5.65 18.65 -13.03
N SER A 117 -5.57 19.87 -13.61
CA SER A 117 -6.14 20.16 -14.93
C SER A 117 -5.56 19.25 -16.02
N LEU A 118 -4.24 19.00 -16.00
CA LEU A 118 -3.58 18.09 -16.93
C LEU A 118 -4.08 16.65 -16.75
N ALA A 119 -4.17 16.16 -15.51
CA ALA A 119 -4.71 14.84 -15.21
C ALA A 119 -6.14 14.68 -15.75
N LYS A 120 -6.99 15.69 -15.50
CA LYS A 120 -8.37 15.71 -16.02
C LYS A 120 -8.42 15.69 -17.55
N LYS A 121 -7.60 16.49 -18.21
CA LYS A 121 -7.50 16.54 -19.69
C LYS A 121 -7.03 15.21 -20.27
N ALA A 122 -6.16 14.49 -19.55
CA ALA A 122 -5.73 13.15 -19.92
C ALA A 122 -6.77 12.06 -19.67
N GLY A 123 -7.94 12.40 -19.11
CA GLY A 123 -9.01 11.45 -18.81
C GLY A 123 -8.88 10.73 -17.45
N MET A 124 -7.89 11.10 -16.65
CA MET A 124 -7.70 10.55 -15.31
C MET A 124 -8.81 10.99 -14.36
N LYS A 125 -9.14 10.13 -13.41
CA LYS A 125 -10.25 10.32 -12.46
C LYS A 125 -9.79 10.50 -11.02
N TYR A 126 -8.57 10.12 -10.72
CA TYR A 126 -7.96 10.26 -9.39
C TYR A 126 -6.46 10.51 -9.50
N ILE A 127 -5.90 11.02 -8.42
CA ILE A 127 -4.47 11.25 -8.23
C ILE A 127 -4.06 10.61 -6.91
N VAL A 128 -2.95 9.87 -6.89
CA VAL A 128 -2.26 9.46 -5.66
C VAL A 128 -0.91 10.14 -5.63
N ILE A 129 -0.58 10.81 -4.52
CA ILE A 129 0.73 11.44 -4.33
C ILE A 129 1.46 10.81 -3.15
N THR A 130 2.79 10.64 -3.26
CA THR A 130 3.62 10.22 -2.13
C THR A 130 3.67 11.33 -1.08
N ALA A 131 2.70 11.32 -0.15
CA ALA A 131 2.71 12.27 0.97
C ALA A 131 3.97 12.09 1.82
N LYS A 132 4.38 10.85 2.06
CA LYS A 132 5.68 10.48 2.64
C LYS A 132 6.20 9.20 2.01
N HIS A 133 7.35 9.26 1.34
CA HIS A 133 8.05 8.11 0.78
C HIS A 133 9.06 7.51 1.79
N HIS A 134 9.88 6.55 1.36
CA HIS A 134 10.85 5.82 2.22
C HIS A 134 11.97 6.70 2.80
N ASP A 135 12.20 7.88 2.23
CA ASP A 135 13.15 8.86 2.79
C ASP A 135 12.58 9.59 4.03
N GLY A 136 11.32 9.30 4.38
CA GLY A 136 10.67 9.82 5.58
C GLY A 136 10.22 11.27 5.49
N PHE A 137 10.47 11.96 4.35
CA PHE A 137 10.12 13.37 4.20
C PHE A 137 8.63 13.56 4.01
N ALA A 138 8.00 14.33 4.89
CA ALA A 138 6.59 14.68 4.80
C ALA A 138 6.38 15.93 3.94
N LEU A 139 5.55 15.83 2.91
CA LEU A 139 5.22 16.98 2.02
C LEU A 139 4.30 18.03 2.67
N TRP A 140 3.91 17.82 3.92
CA TRP A 140 3.05 18.73 4.71
C TRP A 140 3.71 19.05 6.06
N PRO A 141 3.32 20.12 6.76
CA PRO A 141 3.85 20.47 8.08
C PRO A 141 3.33 19.48 9.15
N SER A 142 3.97 18.32 9.24
CA SER A 142 3.65 17.28 10.20
C SER A 142 4.17 17.64 11.58
N ALA A 143 3.30 17.58 12.61
CA ALA A 143 3.71 17.77 13.98
C ALA A 143 4.48 16.57 14.57
N ALA A 144 4.47 15.42 13.89
CA ALA A 144 5.09 14.19 14.37
C ALA A 144 6.60 14.07 14.07
N SER A 145 7.13 14.87 13.15
CA SER A 145 8.54 14.82 12.76
C SER A 145 8.99 16.16 12.20
N ASP A 146 10.18 16.62 12.60
CA ASP A 146 10.82 17.82 12.03
C ASP A 146 11.31 17.60 10.59
N TRP A 147 11.32 16.35 10.12
CA TRP A 147 11.68 15.99 8.75
C TRP A 147 10.48 16.13 7.81
N ASN A 148 10.07 17.36 7.58
CA ASN A 148 8.90 17.71 6.79
C ASN A 148 9.16 18.99 5.97
N ILE A 149 8.15 19.49 5.28
CA ILE A 149 8.25 20.66 4.39
C ILE A 149 8.75 21.92 5.10
N GLU A 150 8.59 22.06 6.41
CA GLU A 150 9.09 23.21 7.17
C GLU A 150 10.62 23.24 7.29
N ALA A 151 11.28 22.08 7.09
CA ALA A 151 12.75 21.99 7.00
C ALA A 151 13.32 22.55 5.70
N THR A 152 12.48 23.02 4.78
CA THR A 152 12.87 23.54 3.46
C THR A 152 12.69 25.05 3.38
N PRO A 153 13.30 25.74 2.37
CA PRO A 153 13.02 27.16 2.13
C PRO A 153 11.55 27.44 1.72
N TYR A 154 10.86 26.45 1.16
CA TYR A 154 9.48 26.61 0.69
C TYR A 154 8.47 26.74 1.82
N LYS A 155 8.56 25.92 2.87
CA LYS A 155 7.80 25.96 4.13
C LYS A 155 6.27 25.96 4.00
N GLN A 156 5.71 25.67 2.83
CA GLN A 156 4.27 25.66 2.60
C GLN A 156 3.80 24.22 2.38
N ASP A 157 2.62 23.90 2.89
CA ASP A 157 1.96 22.61 2.66
C ASP A 157 1.76 22.37 1.17
N LEU A 158 2.36 21.31 0.61
CA LEU A 158 2.23 20.94 -0.80
C LEU A 158 0.97 20.13 -1.08
N LEU A 159 0.38 19.53 -0.05
CA LEU A 159 -0.80 18.67 -0.21
C LEU A 159 -2.09 19.49 -0.19
N ARG A 160 -2.15 20.61 0.52
CA ARG A 160 -3.33 21.45 0.62
C ARG A 160 -3.76 22.04 -0.73
N PRO A 161 -2.90 22.73 -1.51
CA PRO A 161 -3.29 23.24 -2.81
C PRO A 161 -3.66 22.12 -3.79
N LEU A 162 -3.05 20.92 -3.63
CA LEU A 162 -3.43 19.76 -4.44
C LEU A 162 -4.84 19.27 -4.10
N ALA A 163 -5.19 19.23 -2.82
CA ALA A 163 -6.52 18.83 -2.37
C ALA A 163 -7.59 19.79 -2.88
N GLU A 164 -7.35 21.10 -2.77
CA GLU A 164 -8.23 22.15 -3.26
C GLU A 164 -8.40 22.10 -4.79
N ALA A 165 -7.31 21.88 -5.53
CA ALA A 165 -7.36 21.70 -6.98
C ALA A 165 -8.13 20.44 -7.38
N CYS A 166 -7.93 19.33 -6.66
CA CYS A 166 -8.66 18.09 -6.89
C CYS A 166 -10.17 18.28 -6.70
N GLU A 167 -10.58 18.95 -5.63
CA GLU A 167 -11.98 19.29 -5.38
C GLU A 167 -12.55 20.17 -6.50
N LYS A 168 -11.86 21.26 -6.85
CA LYS A 168 -12.24 22.20 -7.93
C LYS A 168 -12.46 21.49 -9.27
N HIS A 169 -11.60 20.54 -9.62
CA HIS A 169 -11.66 19.83 -10.90
C HIS A 169 -12.51 18.57 -10.89
N GLY A 170 -13.01 18.12 -9.72
CA GLY A 170 -13.75 16.87 -9.56
C GLY A 170 -12.87 15.64 -9.74
N ILE A 171 -11.58 15.71 -9.42
CA ILE A 171 -10.61 14.62 -9.38
C ILE A 171 -10.52 14.09 -7.94
N LYS A 172 -10.52 12.79 -7.77
CA LYS A 172 -10.37 12.16 -6.45
C LYS A 172 -8.91 12.19 -6.02
N LEU A 173 -8.65 12.42 -4.71
CA LEU A 173 -7.28 12.48 -4.17
C LEU A 173 -7.01 11.27 -3.27
N GLY A 174 -5.83 10.69 -3.43
CA GLY A 174 -5.26 9.69 -2.55
C GLY A 174 -3.88 10.09 -2.04
N PHE A 175 -3.56 9.63 -0.84
CA PHE A 175 -2.23 9.75 -0.27
C PHE A 175 -1.53 8.41 -0.21
N TYR A 176 -0.35 8.32 -0.80
CA TYR A 176 0.59 7.23 -0.54
C TYR A 176 1.33 7.52 0.76
N TYR A 177 1.50 6.51 1.57
CA TYR A 177 2.22 6.59 2.82
C TYR A 177 3.09 5.34 3.07
N SER A 178 4.39 5.53 3.21
CA SER A 178 5.34 4.48 3.60
C SER A 178 5.28 4.28 5.12
N GLN A 179 4.50 3.29 5.58
CA GLN A 179 4.19 3.12 7.00
C GLN A 179 5.32 2.48 7.82
N ALA A 180 6.15 1.64 7.20
CA ALA A 180 7.14 0.86 7.93
C ALA A 180 8.58 1.16 7.52
N LYS A 181 8.79 1.71 6.33
CA LYS A 181 10.11 2.09 5.83
C LYS A 181 10.28 3.59 5.92
N ASP A 182 11.32 3.99 6.62
CA ASP A 182 11.70 5.39 6.80
C ASP A 182 13.20 5.42 7.10
N TRP A 183 13.95 6.08 6.24
CA TRP A 183 15.42 6.08 6.34
C TRP A 183 15.96 7.17 7.24
N ILE A 184 15.15 8.12 7.64
CA ILE A 184 15.55 9.27 8.45
C ILE A 184 14.95 9.22 9.86
N ASN A 185 13.66 8.98 9.98
CA ASN A 185 13.04 8.89 11.30
C ASN A 185 13.42 7.55 11.96
N ASP A 186 14.03 7.64 13.12
CA ASP A 186 14.57 6.49 13.83
C ASP A 186 13.49 5.52 14.30
N GLY A 187 13.83 4.25 14.39
CA GLY A 187 12.92 3.17 14.82
C GLY A 187 12.18 2.46 13.70
N ALA A 188 12.02 3.08 12.53
CA ALA A 188 11.48 2.43 11.34
C ALA A 188 12.44 1.38 10.76
N SER A 189 12.02 0.68 9.71
CA SER A 189 12.89 -0.19 8.91
C SER A 189 13.92 0.69 8.16
N THR A 190 15.01 1.02 8.85
CA THR A 190 16.07 1.91 8.42
C THR A 190 17.40 1.18 8.38
N PRO A 191 18.40 1.68 7.63
CA PRO A 191 19.75 1.16 7.70
C PRO A 191 20.48 1.49 9.02
N ASN A 192 19.88 2.23 9.96
CA ASN A 192 20.50 2.52 11.25
C ASN A 192 20.65 1.21 12.08
N PRO A 193 21.88 0.76 12.38
CA PRO A 193 22.09 -0.48 13.12
C PRO A 193 21.81 -0.36 14.63
N LYS A 194 21.63 0.87 15.15
CA LYS A 194 21.39 1.15 16.57
C LYS A 194 20.30 2.22 16.71
N PRO A 195 19.06 1.92 16.39
CA PRO A 195 17.99 2.88 16.54
C PRO A 195 17.73 3.18 18.02
N SER A 196 17.42 4.43 18.33
CA SER A 196 17.02 4.85 19.68
C SER A 196 15.57 4.52 20.01
N ARG A 197 14.74 4.28 18.95
CA ARG A 197 13.34 3.85 19.06
C ARG A 197 13.17 2.43 18.54
N THR A 198 12.20 1.73 19.08
CA THR A 198 11.70 0.47 18.51
C THR A 198 10.76 0.78 17.35
N MET A 199 10.44 -0.24 16.54
CA MET A 199 9.44 -0.12 15.49
C MET A 199 8.04 0.21 16.05
N ASP A 200 7.69 -0.30 17.24
CA ASP A 200 6.42 0.02 17.88
C ASP A 200 6.33 1.49 18.28
N GLN A 201 7.42 2.03 18.84
CA GLN A 201 7.52 3.45 19.15
C GLN A 201 7.46 4.33 17.90
N TYR A 202 8.11 3.91 16.79
CA TYR A 202 7.98 4.62 15.52
C TYR A 202 6.53 4.64 15.01
N ILE A 203 5.83 3.51 15.08
CA ILE A 203 4.41 3.46 14.70
C ILE A 203 3.58 4.40 15.56
N ASP A 204 3.78 4.39 16.89
CA ASP A 204 2.98 5.19 17.81
C ASP A 204 3.30 6.69 17.75
N GLU A 205 4.57 7.05 17.60
CA GLU A 205 5.04 8.44 17.71
C GLU A 205 5.08 9.16 16.34
N ILE A 206 5.23 8.42 15.25
CA ILE A 206 5.38 8.99 13.90
C ILE A 206 4.25 8.56 12.97
N ALA A 207 4.07 7.25 12.72
CA ALA A 207 3.17 6.80 11.67
C ALA A 207 1.70 7.05 12.00
N VAL A 208 1.25 6.74 13.22
CA VAL A 208 -0.14 6.97 13.67
C VAL A 208 -0.51 8.46 13.66
N PRO A 209 0.28 9.38 14.24
CA PRO A 209 0.01 10.81 14.13
C PRO A 209 -0.03 11.31 12.70
N GLN A 210 0.96 10.96 11.87
CA GLN A 210 1.04 11.41 10.48
C GLN A 210 -0.14 10.93 9.63
N VAL A 211 -0.55 9.67 9.76
CA VAL A 211 -1.73 9.15 9.06
C VAL A 211 -3.00 9.85 9.55
N ARG A 212 -3.11 10.13 10.85
CA ARG A 212 -4.24 10.92 11.39
C ARG A 212 -4.28 12.32 10.76
N GLU A 213 -3.15 13.00 10.67
CA GLU A 213 -3.04 14.31 10.03
C GLU A 213 -3.53 14.25 8.57
N LEU A 214 -3.06 13.27 7.79
CA LEU A 214 -3.46 13.09 6.39
C LEU A 214 -4.97 12.85 6.25
N LEU A 215 -5.59 12.13 7.17
CA LEU A 215 -7.01 11.82 7.12
C LEU A 215 -7.92 12.96 7.60
N THR A 216 -7.41 13.88 8.42
CA THR A 216 -8.24 14.90 9.08
C THR A 216 -7.96 16.33 8.61
N SER A 217 -6.79 16.61 8.05
CA SER A 217 -6.40 18.00 7.73
C SER A 217 -6.92 18.51 6.38
N TYR A 218 -7.39 17.64 5.49
CA TYR A 218 -7.73 17.99 4.10
C TYR A 218 -9.23 17.85 3.80
N GLY A 219 -10.09 18.04 4.80
CA GLY A 219 -11.54 17.96 4.62
C GLY A 219 -11.96 16.61 4.05
N ASP A 220 -12.79 16.60 3.02
CA ASP A 220 -13.29 15.40 2.37
C ASP A 220 -12.46 14.94 1.17
N ALA A 221 -11.37 15.64 0.84
CA ALA A 221 -10.56 15.35 -0.32
C ALA A 221 -9.90 13.96 -0.32
N PRO A 222 -9.28 13.44 0.78
CA PRO A 222 -8.64 12.14 0.74
C PRO A 222 -9.67 11.00 0.73
N VAL A 223 -9.68 10.22 -0.34
CA VAL A 223 -10.57 9.07 -0.54
C VAL A 223 -9.80 7.77 -0.79
N ILE A 224 -8.48 7.83 -0.93
CA ILE A 224 -7.58 6.67 -1.05
C ILE A 224 -6.43 6.85 -0.06
N LEU A 225 -6.10 5.79 0.67
CA LEU A 225 -4.86 5.67 1.43
C LEU A 225 -4.05 4.50 0.87
N TRP A 226 -2.94 4.83 0.22
CA TRP A 226 -2.08 3.89 -0.48
C TRP A 226 -0.89 3.52 0.40
N TRP A 227 -0.96 2.37 1.06
CA TRP A 227 0.14 1.83 1.88
C TRP A 227 1.27 1.30 1.02
N ASP A 228 2.50 1.35 1.53
CA ASP A 228 3.61 0.72 0.84
C ASP A 228 4.66 0.17 1.80
N PHE A 229 5.33 -0.88 1.35
CA PHE A 229 6.46 -1.52 1.99
C PHE A 229 6.17 -2.05 3.41
N PRO A 230 5.41 -3.14 3.55
CA PRO A 230 4.96 -3.70 4.84
C PRO A 230 6.06 -4.44 5.62
N THR A 231 7.35 -4.22 5.32
CA THR A 231 8.47 -4.83 6.03
C THR A 231 8.41 -4.45 7.51
N ALA A 232 8.59 -5.42 8.40
CA ALA A 232 8.48 -5.25 9.85
C ALA A 232 7.08 -4.86 10.37
N MET A 233 6.05 -4.83 9.54
CA MET A 233 4.67 -4.76 10.00
C MET A 233 4.23 -6.12 10.56
N ASN A 234 3.48 -6.08 11.66
CA ASN A 234 2.73 -7.18 12.23
C ASN A 234 1.28 -6.77 12.46
N GLU A 235 0.45 -7.69 12.94
CA GLU A 235 -0.98 -7.47 13.13
C GLU A 235 -1.27 -6.33 14.13
N GLU A 236 -0.52 -6.25 15.22
CA GLU A 236 -0.69 -5.22 16.24
C GLU A 236 -0.39 -3.82 15.68
N ARG A 237 0.70 -3.65 14.94
CA ARG A 237 1.07 -2.40 14.28
C ARG A 237 0.05 -2.01 13.22
N ALA A 238 -0.38 -3.00 12.42
CA ALA A 238 -1.40 -2.78 11.41
C ALA A 238 -2.74 -2.36 12.00
N ALA A 239 -3.17 -2.97 13.12
CA ALA A 239 -4.41 -2.63 13.81
C ALA A 239 -4.48 -1.15 14.20
N LYS A 240 -3.37 -0.57 14.68
CA LYS A 240 -3.29 0.86 15.04
C LYS A 240 -3.55 1.79 13.86
N LEU A 241 -3.06 1.42 12.67
CA LEU A 241 -3.24 2.22 11.45
C LEU A 241 -4.63 2.00 10.83
N ILE A 242 -5.13 0.78 10.86
CA ILE A 242 -6.48 0.44 10.39
C ILE A 242 -7.55 1.18 11.18
N GLU A 243 -7.39 1.28 12.49
CA GLU A 243 -8.34 1.99 13.34
C GLU A 243 -8.54 3.45 12.89
N LEU A 244 -7.48 4.07 12.34
CA LEU A 244 -7.56 5.44 11.82
C LEU A 244 -8.47 5.58 10.59
N LEU A 245 -8.70 4.52 9.83
CA LEU A 245 -9.58 4.58 8.65
C LEU A 245 -11.03 4.93 9.04
N LYS A 246 -11.43 4.67 10.29
CA LYS A 246 -12.73 5.09 10.83
C LYS A 246 -12.91 6.61 10.88
N LEU A 247 -11.82 7.37 10.85
CA LEU A 247 -11.86 8.83 10.76
C LEU A 247 -12.34 9.32 9.39
N LYS A 248 -12.30 8.44 8.38
CA LYS A 248 -12.69 8.75 7.01
C LYS A 248 -13.55 7.62 6.45
N PRO A 249 -14.83 7.52 6.83
CA PRO A 249 -15.73 6.48 6.34
C PRO A 249 -15.75 6.44 4.79
N GLY A 250 -15.61 5.24 4.25
CA GLY A 250 -15.60 5.03 2.80
C GLY A 250 -14.24 5.19 2.12
N ILE A 251 -13.17 5.51 2.86
CA ILE A 251 -11.82 5.54 2.28
C ILE A 251 -11.44 4.17 1.73
N ILE A 252 -10.82 4.16 0.56
CA ILE A 252 -10.29 2.95 -0.08
C ILE A 252 -8.82 2.81 0.30
N HIS A 253 -8.38 1.59 0.60
CA HIS A 253 -6.97 1.34 0.87
C HIS A 253 -6.51 0.01 0.23
N ASN A 254 -5.22 -0.08 -0.05
CA ASN A 254 -4.64 -1.21 -0.75
C ASN A 254 -4.15 -2.32 0.20
N ASN A 255 -3.65 -3.43 -0.40
CA ASN A 255 -3.18 -4.62 0.30
C ASN A 255 -1.74 -4.55 0.86
N ARG A 256 -1.10 -3.36 0.87
CA ARG A 256 0.33 -3.25 1.26
C ARG A 256 0.55 -2.79 2.71
N LEU A 257 -0.47 -2.83 3.55
CA LEU A 257 -0.31 -2.48 4.97
C LEU A 257 0.43 -3.56 5.75
N LEU A 258 0.10 -4.83 5.50
CA LEU A 258 0.69 -6.00 6.14
C LEU A 258 1.24 -6.94 5.07
N LYS A 259 2.40 -7.57 5.34
CA LYS A 259 2.99 -8.52 4.40
C LYS A 259 2.27 -9.86 4.48
N ILE A 260 1.46 -10.14 3.48
CA ILE A 260 0.69 -11.39 3.38
C ILE A 260 1.28 -12.32 2.30
N ALA A 261 1.93 -11.75 1.27
CA ALA A 261 2.56 -12.49 0.17
C ALA A 261 3.94 -11.91 -0.18
N PRO A 262 4.78 -12.61 -0.97
CA PRO A 262 5.99 -12.03 -1.50
C PRO A 262 5.68 -10.75 -2.30
N TYR A 263 6.41 -9.69 -1.98
CA TYR A 263 6.25 -8.37 -2.57
C TYR A 263 6.19 -8.43 -4.11
N GLY A 264 5.18 -7.81 -4.69
CA GLY A 264 5.01 -7.72 -6.16
C GLY A 264 4.57 -9.00 -6.86
N LYS A 265 4.40 -10.12 -6.15
CA LYS A 265 3.86 -11.36 -6.72
C LYS A 265 2.55 -11.70 -6.03
N VAL A 266 1.47 -11.56 -6.77
CA VAL A 266 0.17 -12.09 -6.36
C VAL A 266 0.28 -13.62 -6.39
N ASP A 267 -0.01 -14.28 -5.26
CA ASP A 267 -0.09 -15.73 -5.20
C ASP A 267 -1.41 -16.18 -5.87
N MET A 268 -1.32 -16.45 -7.18
CA MET A 268 -2.48 -16.85 -7.98
C MET A 268 -3.10 -18.17 -7.53
N ASP A 269 -2.34 -19.03 -6.87
CA ASP A 269 -2.88 -20.31 -6.39
C ASP A 269 -3.71 -20.09 -5.12
N LYS A 270 -3.32 -19.18 -4.26
CA LYS A 270 -4.13 -18.75 -3.12
C LYS A 270 -5.41 -18.02 -3.57
N ILE A 271 -5.30 -17.13 -4.56
CA ILE A 271 -6.49 -16.47 -5.13
C ILE A 271 -7.46 -17.49 -5.73
N LYS A 272 -6.97 -18.44 -6.52
CA LYS A 272 -7.80 -19.50 -7.14
C LYS A 272 -8.43 -20.44 -6.12
N SER A 273 -7.78 -20.66 -4.97
CA SER A 273 -8.33 -21.49 -3.89
C SER A 273 -9.42 -20.79 -3.08
N GLY A 274 -9.74 -19.52 -3.36
CA GLY A 274 -10.72 -18.74 -2.61
C GLY A 274 -10.26 -18.35 -1.20
N MET A 275 -9.02 -18.65 -0.83
CA MET A 275 -8.46 -18.20 0.44
C MET A 275 -8.28 -16.68 0.39
N ARG A 276 -9.13 -15.96 1.11
CA ARG A 276 -8.85 -14.59 1.49
C ARG A 276 -7.77 -14.64 2.56
N GLU A 277 -6.65 -14.00 2.29
CA GLU A 277 -5.70 -13.71 3.36
C GLU A 277 -6.42 -12.89 4.44
N PRO A 278 -6.07 -13.02 5.73
CA PRO A 278 -6.82 -12.44 6.84
C PRO A 278 -7.10 -10.95 6.69
N TYR A 279 -6.27 -10.24 5.93
CA TYR A 279 -6.46 -8.84 5.59
C TYR A 279 -5.76 -8.50 4.29
N SER A 280 -6.51 -8.14 3.27
CA SER A 280 -5.99 -7.82 1.95
C SER A 280 -6.25 -6.37 1.50
N GLY A 281 -6.85 -5.53 2.35
CA GLY A 281 -7.33 -4.21 1.93
C GLY A 281 -8.47 -4.30 0.91
N ASP A 282 -8.79 -3.18 0.29
CA ASP A 282 -9.84 -3.11 -0.74
C ASP A 282 -9.33 -3.53 -2.11
N THR A 283 -8.06 -3.22 -2.41
CA THR A 283 -7.48 -3.42 -3.75
C THR A 283 -6.13 -4.14 -3.67
N GLU A 284 -5.93 -5.05 -4.62
CA GLU A 284 -4.60 -5.61 -4.90
C GLU A 284 -3.78 -4.61 -5.75
N THR A 285 -2.45 -4.68 -5.64
CA THR A 285 -1.55 -3.75 -6.33
C THR A 285 -0.45 -4.47 -7.10
N PRO A 286 -0.78 -5.16 -8.22
CA PRO A 286 0.25 -5.67 -9.12
C PRO A 286 1.11 -4.50 -9.63
N GLU A 287 2.43 -4.61 -9.44
CA GLU A 287 3.37 -3.55 -9.77
C GLU A 287 4.09 -3.87 -11.07
N GLN A 288 4.13 -2.89 -11.99
CA GLN A 288 4.74 -3.02 -13.33
C GLN A 288 4.21 -4.22 -14.13
N HIS A 289 3.00 -4.67 -13.80
CA HIS A 289 2.40 -5.84 -14.42
C HIS A 289 0.89 -5.71 -14.50
N ILE A 290 0.32 -6.07 -15.65
CA ILE A 290 -1.12 -6.16 -15.87
C ILE A 290 -1.50 -7.64 -15.89
N PRO A 291 -2.29 -8.14 -14.93
CA PRO A 291 -2.73 -9.53 -14.93
C PRO A 291 -3.57 -9.85 -16.17
N ALA A 292 -3.15 -10.82 -16.97
CA ALA A 292 -3.79 -11.13 -18.24
C ALA A 292 -5.27 -11.56 -18.13
N THR A 293 -5.64 -12.19 -17.01
CA THR A 293 -7.01 -12.66 -16.73
C THR A 293 -7.67 -11.92 -15.57
N GLY A 294 -7.06 -10.82 -15.10
CA GLY A 294 -7.46 -10.17 -13.85
C GLY A 294 -7.11 -10.99 -12.61
N LEU A 295 -7.68 -10.64 -11.46
CA LEU A 295 -7.43 -11.29 -10.15
C LEU A 295 -8.72 -11.91 -9.57
N GLY A 296 -9.48 -12.63 -10.40
CA GLY A 296 -10.77 -13.20 -10.02
C GLY A 296 -11.81 -12.13 -9.73
N ASP A 297 -12.44 -12.20 -8.55
CA ASP A 297 -13.44 -11.24 -8.07
C ASP A 297 -12.84 -10.07 -7.27
N ARG A 298 -11.50 -9.99 -7.20
CA ARG A 298 -10.79 -8.94 -6.45
C ARG A 298 -10.65 -7.66 -7.27
N ASP A 299 -10.87 -6.54 -6.61
CA ASP A 299 -10.49 -5.23 -7.14
C ASP A 299 -8.98 -5.10 -7.18
N TRP A 300 -8.40 -4.52 -8.22
CA TRP A 300 -6.96 -4.37 -8.35
C TRP A 300 -6.57 -3.10 -9.13
N GLU A 301 -5.38 -2.60 -8.83
CA GLU A 301 -4.75 -1.47 -9.50
C GLU A 301 -3.34 -1.85 -9.95
N ALA A 302 -3.06 -1.81 -11.25
CA ALA A 302 -1.69 -1.93 -11.75
C ALA A 302 -1.01 -0.57 -11.66
N CYS A 303 -0.08 -0.43 -10.71
CA CYS A 303 0.75 0.77 -10.64
C CYS A 303 1.95 0.64 -11.56
N MET A 304 2.15 1.63 -12.44
CA MET A 304 3.15 1.59 -13.49
C MET A 304 3.89 2.92 -13.62
N THR A 305 5.20 2.84 -13.79
CA THR A 305 6.00 4.01 -14.15
C THR A 305 5.78 4.38 -15.62
N ILE A 306 5.98 5.66 -15.97
CA ILE A 306 6.01 6.11 -17.38
C ILE A 306 7.41 6.04 -18.00
N ASN A 307 8.42 5.71 -17.19
CA ASN A 307 9.82 5.45 -17.56
C ASN A 307 10.38 4.32 -16.69
N ASP A 308 11.69 4.25 -16.41
CA ASP A 308 12.31 3.18 -15.60
C ASP A 308 12.28 3.47 -14.08
N THR A 309 11.78 4.63 -13.61
CA THR A 309 11.82 5.07 -12.20
C THR A 309 10.50 5.73 -11.80
N TRP A 310 10.13 5.65 -10.51
CA TRP A 310 8.94 6.32 -9.98
C TRP A 310 9.18 7.81 -9.76
N GLY A 311 10.26 8.17 -9.04
CA GLY A 311 10.67 9.54 -8.84
C GLY A 311 11.50 10.10 -10.00
N PHE A 312 11.57 11.41 -10.09
CA PHE A 312 12.34 12.08 -11.15
C PHE A 312 13.82 11.71 -11.10
N LYS A 313 14.36 11.29 -12.23
CA LYS A 313 15.77 10.97 -12.42
C LYS A 313 16.27 11.61 -13.72
N LYS A 314 17.22 12.52 -13.61
CA LYS A 314 17.71 13.34 -14.73
C LYS A 314 18.24 12.52 -15.91
N SER A 315 18.79 11.34 -15.64
CA SER A 315 19.38 10.47 -16.66
C SER A 315 18.39 9.48 -17.28
N ASP A 316 17.14 9.41 -16.77
CA ASP A 316 16.14 8.48 -17.28
C ASP A 316 15.27 9.14 -18.33
N HIS A 317 15.44 8.71 -19.57
CA HIS A 317 14.72 9.16 -20.76
C HIS A 317 14.00 8.03 -21.50
N LYS A 318 13.85 6.89 -20.85
CA LYS A 318 13.23 5.69 -21.46
C LYS A 318 11.71 5.73 -21.30
N TRP A 319 11.10 6.71 -21.93
CA TRP A 319 9.65 6.88 -21.86
C TRP A 319 8.92 5.71 -22.51
N LYS A 320 7.97 5.14 -21.77
CA LYS A 320 7.02 4.16 -22.31
C LYS A 320 6.08 4.84 -23.31
N ASN A 321 5.62 4.09 -24.28
CA ASN A 321 4.63 4.54 -25.25
C ASN A 321 3.46 3.55 -25.29
N ALA A 322 2.46 3.80 -26.12
CA ALA A 322 1.26 2.96 -26.22
C ALA A 322 1.53 1.50 -26.66
N GLN A 323 2.74 1.16 -27.06
CA GLN A 323 3.14 -0.18 -27.51
C GLN A 323 3.97 -0.93 -26.46
N THR A 324 4.50 -0.23 -25.45
CA THR A 324 5.27 -0.79 -24.35
C THR A 324 4.46 -0.84 -23.07
#